data_0c49a66b72c2635b2a1dcfa708b04125
#
_entry.id   0c49a66b72c2635b2a1dcfa708b04125
#
_cell.length_a   1.000
_cell.length_b   1.000
_cell.length_c   1.000
_cell.angle_alpha   90.00
_cell.angle_beta   90.00
_cell.angle_gamma   90.00
#
_symmetry.space_group_name_H-M   'P 1'
#
loop_
_entity.id
_entity.type
_entity.pdbx_description
1 polymer ?
#
loop_
_entity_poly.entity_id
_entity_poly.type
_entity_poly.pdbx_seq_one_letter_code
_entity_poly.pdbx_strand_id
1 'polypeptide(L)' 'MQYRVIFEFQSEDGAMSDVYNYRDEQQARDKFDELRDEIMGAIGRTQCEVIDEPTHYSVINRSEGIYGYVRLLAD' A
#
# COMPACT_ATOMS: atom_id res chain seq x y z
N MET A 1 -4.08 16.22 15.44
CA MET A 1 -3.26 15.70 14.37
C MET A 1 -4.04 14.67 13.58
N GLN A 2 -3.95 14.71 12.28
CA GLN A 2 -4.63 13.75 11.41
C GLN A 2 -3.63 12.84 10.73
N TYR A 3 -4.03 11.59 10.54
CA TYR A 3 -3.22 10.59 9.84
C TYR A 3 -3.99 10.11 8.62
N ARG A 4 -3.29 9.97 7.52
CA ARG A 4 -3.89 9.55 6.26
C ARG A 4 -3.15 8.34 5.73
N VAL A 5 -3.90 7.30 5.37
CA VAL A 5 -3.35 6.11 4.71
C VAL A 5 -3.85 6.11 3.28
N ILE A 6 -2.92 6.17 2.34
CA ILE A 6 -3.23 6.19 0.91
C ILE A 6 -2.83 4.84 0.33
N PHE A 7 -3.77 4.21 -0.38
CA PHE A 7 -3.57 2.90 -0.98
C PHE A 7 -3.91 2.96 -2.47
N GLU A 8 -3.02 2.44 -3.30
CA GLU A 8 -3.28 2.22 -4.71
C GLU A 8 -2.76 0.86 -5.13
N PHE A 9 -3.53 0.18 -5.97
CA PHE A 9 -3.13 -1.09 -6.54
C PHE A 9 -3.63 -1.15 -7.98
N GLN A 10 -2.73 -1.52 -8.90
CA GLN A 10 -3.02 -1.59 -10.32
C GLN A 10 -2.51 -2.90 -10.89
N SER A 11 -3.34 -3.55 -11.71
CA SER A 11 -2.98 -4.78 -12.40
C SER A 11 -3.70 -4.82 -13.75
N GLU A 12 -3.54 -5.92 -14.49
CA GLU A 12 -4.25 -6.11 -15.77
C GLU A 12 -5.75 -6.12 -15.58
N ASP A 13 -6.24 -6.54 -14.41
CA ASP A 13 -7.66 -6.65 -14.10
C ASP A 13 -8.30 -5.31 -13.72
N GLY A 14 -7.51 -4.28 -13.53
CA GLY A 14 -8.02 -2.96 -13.19
C GLY A 14 -7.18 -2.24 -12.15
N ALA A 15 -7.71 -1.13 -11.65
CA ALA A 15 -7.04 -0.28 -10.68
C ALA A 15 -7.96 0.00 -9.50
N MET A 16 -7.36 0.06 -8.29
CA MET A 16 -8.03 0.42 -7.06
C MET A 16 -7.27 1.54 -6.38
N SER A 17 -8.00 2.49 -5.81
CA SER A 17 -7.38 3.49 -4.95
C SER A 17 -8.34 3.88 -3.83
N ASP A 18 -7.79 4.02 -2.64
CA ASP A 18 -8.54 4.38 -1.45
C ASP A 18 -7.72 5.31 -0.56
N VAL A 19 -8.43 6.16 0.17
CA VAL A 19 -7.81 7.03 1.17
C VAL A 19 -8.56 6.85 2.48
N TYR A 20 -7.83 6.58 3.54
CA TYR A 20 -8.39 6.38 4.88
C TYR A 20 -7.84 7.47 5.80
N ASN A 21 -8.73 8.10 6.57
CA ASN A 21 -8.36 9.17 7.48
C ASN A 21 -8.61 8.73 8.92
N TYR A 22 -7.63 8.98 9.79
CA TYR A 22 -7.71 8.61 11.20
C TYR A 22 -7.19 9.75 12.06
N ARG A 23 -7.71 9.84 13.29
CA ARG A 23 -7.19 10.75 14.30
C ARG A 23 -6.21 10.06 15.24
N ASP A 24 -6.25 8.72 15.27
CA ASP A 24 -5.42 7.89 16.13
C ASP A 24 -4.30 7.29 15.29
N GLU A 25 -3.05 7.53 15.72
CA GLU A 25 -1.87 7.02 15.02
C GLU A 25 -1.88 5.49 14.96
N GLN A 26 -2.29 4.82 16.03
CA GLN A 26 -2.28 3.36 16.07
C GLN A 26 -3.28 2.79 15.06
N GLN A 27 -4.46 3.39 14.93
CA GLN A 27 -5.44 2.94 13.94
C GLN A 27 -4.91 3.10 12.51
N ALA A 28 -4.23 4.22 12.25
CA ALA A 28 -3.64 4.46 10.95
C ALA A 28 -2.51 3.45 10.67
N ARG A 29 -1.69 3.16 11.67
CA ARG A 29 -0.61 2.18 11.56
C ARG A 29 -1.17 0.79 11.29
N ASP A 30 -2.22 0.40 11.99
CA ASP A 30 -2.86 -0.90 11.79
C ASP A 30 -3.41 -1.02 10.38
N LYS A 31 -4.02 0.04 9.86
CA LYS A 31 -4.54 0.05 8.50
C LYS A 31 -3.42 -0.03 7.47
N PHE A 32 -2.33 0.69 7.69
CA PHE A 32 -1.15 0.62 6.83
C PHE A 32 -0.62 -0.81 6.76
N ASP A 33 -0.47 -1.46 7.91
CA ASP A 33 0.03 -2.83 7.97
C ASP A 33 -0.91 -3.82 7.27
N GLU A 34 -2.22 -3.65 7.46
CA GLU A 34 -3.23 -4.47 6.81
C GLU A 34 -3.14 -4.38 5.28
N LEU A 35 -3.05 -3.15 4.76
CA LEU A 35 -2.99 -2.93 3.32
C LEU A 35 -1.66 -3.40 2.73
N ARG A 36 -0.57 -3.22 3.49
CA ARG A 36 0.72 -3.77 3.07
C ARG A 36 0.65 -5.29 2.92
N ASP A 37 0.03 -5.97 3.88
CA ASP A 37 -0.13 -7.41 3.82
C ASP A 37 -1.01 -7.84 2.63
N GLU A 38 -2.03 -7.06 2.31
CA GLU A 38 -2.86 -7.31 1.13
C GLU A 38 -2.04 -7.21 -0.17
N ILE A 39 -1.19 -6.19 -0.29
CA ILE A 39 -0.31 -6.06 -1.45
C ILE A 39 0.63 -7.26 -1.53
N MET A 40 1.26 -7.63 -0.43
CA MET A 40 2.17 -8.77 -0.38
C MET A 40 1.48 -10.06 -0.80
N GLY A 41 0.25 -10.27 -0.34
CA GLY A 41 -0.54 -11.44 -0.71
C GLY A 41 -0.94 -11.45 -2.18
N ALA A 42 -1.26 -10.28 -2.73
CA ALA A 42 -1.70 -10.16 -4.12
C ALA A 42 -0.57 -10.44 -5.12
N ILE A 43 0.66 -10.02 -4.79
CA ILE A 43 1.80 -10.25 -5.68
C ILE A 43 2.38 -11.65 -5.53
N GLY A 44 2.09 -12.33 -4.42
CA GLY A 44 2.54 -13.69 -4.18
C GLY A 44 4.05 -13.82 -4.22
N ARG A 45 4.54 -14.78 -5.04
CA ARG A 45 5.97 -15.04 -5.20
C ARG A 45 6.56 -14.38 -6.45
N THR A 46 5.83 -13.49 -7.07
CA THR A 46 6.28 -12.79 -8.26
C THR A 46 7.49 -11.91 -7.92
N GLN A 47 8.47 -11.90 -8.84
CA GLN A 47 9.63 -11.04 -8.65
C GLN A 47 9.24 -9.59 -8.89
N CYS A 48 9.29 -8.79 -7.81
CA CYS A 48 8.94 -7.38 -7.86
C CYS A 48 10.06 -6.53 -7.31
N GLU A 49 10.15 -5.31 -7.79
CA GLU A 49 10.94 -4.29 -7.11
C GLU A 49 10.12 -3.81 -5.91
N VAL A 50 10.70 -3.88 -4.72
CA VAL A 50 10.01 -3.56 -3.48
C VAL A 50 10.72 -2.42 -2.76
N ILE A 51 9.94 -1.42 -2.33
CA ILE A 51 10.40 -0.41 -1.38
C ILE A 51 9.64 -0.67 -0.10
N ASP A 52 10.35 -0.95 0.99
CA ASP A 52 9.76 -1.28 2.27
C ASP A 52 10.32 -0.32 3.33
N GLU A 53 9.57 0.74 3.58
CA GLU A 53 9.92 1.76 4.56
C GLU A 53 8.81 1.85 5.62
N PRO A 54 9.09 2.42 6.82
CA PRO A 54 8.09 2.47 7.89
C PRO A 54 6.77 3.14 7.53
N THR A 55 6.79 4.09 6.59
CA THR A 55 5.59 4.83 6.19
C THR A 55 5.28 4.71 4.70
N HIS A 56 6.02 3.86 3.99
CA HIS A 56 5.82 3.69 2.56
C HIS A 56 6.22 2.28 2.14
N TYR A 57 5.27 1.56 1.56
CA TYR A 57 5.54 0.24 0.96
C TYR A 57 5.04 0.27 -0.47
N SER A 58 5.91 -0.09 -1.40
CA SER A 58 5.51 -0.16 -2.80
C SER A 58 6.13 -1.35 -3.50
N VAL A 59 5.42 -1.84 -4.52
CA VAL A 59 5.87 -2.94 -5.36
C VAL A 59 5.65 -2.58 -6.81
N ILE A 60 6.59 -2.96 -7.66
CA ILE A 60 6.49 -2.78 -9.10
C ILE A 60 6.92 -4.07 -9.78
N ASN A 61 6.05 -4.62 -10.62
CA ASN A 61 6.41 -5.71 -11.53
C ASN A 61 6.03 -5.28 -12.95
N ARG A 62 7.02 -4.81 -13.69
CA ARG A 62 6.81 -4.25 -15.03
C ARG A 62 6.43 -5.31 -16.05
N SER A 63 6.92 -6.52 -15.89
CA SER A 63 6.63 -7.59 -16.83
C SER A 63 5.19 -8.06 -16.76
N GLU A 64 4.56 -7.96 -15.58
CA GLU A 64 3.16 -8.35 -15.38
C GLU A 64 2.21 -7.17 -15.26
N GLY A 65 2.74 -5.94 -15.32
CA GLY A 65 1.92 -4.74 -15.22
C GLY A 65 1.30 -4.54 -13.84
N ILE A 66 1.98 -4.98 -12.79
CA ILE A 66 1.50 -4.84 -11.42
C ILE A 66 2.22 -3.69 -10.75
N TYR A 67 1.43 -2.81 -10.11
CA TYR A 67 1.95 -1.70 -9.34
C TYR A 67 1.05 -1.52 -8.12
N GLY A 68 1.66 -1.40 -6.95
CA GLY A 68 0.90 -1.17 -5.73
C GLY A 68 1.70 -0.38 -4.73
N TYR A 69 1.02 0.50 -3.98
CA TYR A 69 1.68 1.17 -2.86
C TYR A 69 0.69 1.51 -1.77
N VAL A 70 1.22 1.66 -0.57
CA VAL A 70 0.50 2.19 0.58
C VAL A 70 1.43 3.17 1.29
N ARG A 71 0.88 4.31 1.71
CA ARG A 71 1.64 5.36 2.40
C ARG A 71 0.89 5.81 3.63
N LEU A 72 1.65 6.08 4.69
CA LEU A 72 1.12 6.67 5.91
C LEU A 72 1.66 8.09 6.03
N LEU A 73 0.75 9.06 6.06
CA LEU A 73 1.08 10.48 6.16
C LEU A 73 0.50 11.03 7.45
N ALA A 74 1.26 11.93 8.09
CA ALA A 74 0.81 12.67 9.28
C ALA A 74 0.75 14.16 8.94
N ASP A 75 -0.39 14.76 9.20
CA ASP A 75 -0.60 16.19 9.00
C ASP A 75 -0.35 16.97 10.29
#